data_76735c3b00cbe9430d68b283b8579dc2
#
_entry.id   76735c3b00cbe9430d68b283b8579dc2
#
_cell.length_a   1.000
_cell.length_b   1.000
_cell.length_c   1.000
_cell.angle_alpha   90.00
_cell.angle_beta   90.00
_cell.angle_gamma   90.00
#
_symmetry.space_group_name_H-M   'P 1'
#
loop_
_entity.id
_entity.type
_entity.pdbx_description
1 polymer ?
#
loop_
_entity_poly.entity_id
_entity_poly.type
_entity_poly.pdbx_seq_one_letter_code
_entity_poly.pdbx_strand_id
1 'polypeptide(L)'
;MQVVLINKTNYHTFQPLLYQVATAGLEPDSIAHSVRSIFKKEKTFHFRITEVKQIDPEKKCIYTDLGDLSYDYLVIATGSQTNFYGNANIQKYAMPMKTVPEAIDMRSLIIQNLEAAILTNDLEERNSLMNFVIVGGGPTGVELAGAFAEL
;
A
#
# COMPACT_ATOMS: atom_id res chain seq x y z
N MET A 1 27.56 -12.57 -9.42
CA MET A 1 27.06 -11.78 -8.27
C MET A 1 25.75 -12.42 -7.79
N GLN A 2 25.57 -12.59 -6.50
CA GLN A 2 24.29 -13.01 -5.91
C GLN A 2 23.51 -11.77 -5.50
N VAL A 3 22.20 -11.75 -5.74
CA VAL A 3 21.30 -10.69 -5.30
C VAL A 3 20.30 -11.28 -4.30
N VAL A 4 20.23 -10.70 -3.10
CA VAL A 4 19.25 -11.08 -2.08
C VAL A 4 18.29 -9.91 -1.90
N LEU A 5 17.02 -10.11 -2.24
CA LEU A 5 15.96 -9.17 -1.96
C LEU A 5 15.28 -9.58 -0.65
N ILE A 6 15.18 -8.64 0.28
CA ILE A 6 14.45 -8.78 1.53
C ILE A 6 13.24 -7.85 1.48
N ASN A 7 12.06 -8.38 1.77
CA ASN A 7 10.84 -7.60 1.85
C ASN A 7 9.87 -8.23 2.85
N LYS A 8 9.00 -7.42 3.43
CA LYS A 8 7.95 -7.90 4.38
C LYS A 8 6.82 -8.65 3.68
N THR A 9 6.54 -8.32 2.41
CA THR A 9 5.50 -8.96 1.59
C THR A 9 6.12 -9.77 0.47
N ASN A 10 5.39 -10.75 -0.05
CA ASN A 10 5.84 -11.61 -1.16
C ASN A 10 5.47 -11.09 -2.54
N TYR A 11 4.96 -9.87 -2.62
CA TYR A 11 4.53 -9.25 -3.87
C TYR A 11 5.11 -7.84 -4.01
N HIS A 12 5.25 -7.42 -5.25
CA HIS A 12 5.51 -6.06 -5.67
C HIS A 12 4.19 -5.39 -6.03
N THR A 13 3.97 -4.15 -5.58
CA THR A 13 2.79 -3.36 -5.89
C THR A 13 3.14 -2.21 -6.82
N PHE A 14 2.40 -2.07 -7.91
CA PHE A 14 2.47 -0.86 -8.72
C PHE A 14 1.60 0.23 -8.09
N GLN A 15 2.18 0.94 -7.13
CA GLN A 15 1.49 1.91 -6.27
C GLN A 15 0.70 3.01 -7.00
N PRO A 16 1.12 3.52 -8.19
CA PRO A 16 0.35 4.53 -8.90
C PRO A 16 -1.09 4.14 -9.25
N LEU A 17 -1.42 2.86 -9.27
CA LEU A 17 -2.76 2.37 -9.58
C LEU A 17 -3.58 1.92 -8.34
N LEU A 18 -3.10 2.20 -7.12
CA LEU A 18 -3.83 1.86 -5.90
C LEU A 18 -5.21 2.52 -5.83
N TYR A 19 -5.34 3.76 -6.33
CA TYR A 19 -6.62 4.46 -6.36
C TYR A 19 -7.68 3.72 -7.18
N GLN A 20 -7.29 3.05 -8.27
CA GLN A 20 -8.22 2.25 -9.07
C GLN A 20 -8.68 0.98 -8.34
N VAL A 21 -7.83 0.40 -7.49
CA VAL A 21 -8.25 -0.69 -6.60
C VAL A 21 -9.22 -0.17 -5.55
N ALA A 22 -8.92 0.97 -4.94
CA ALA A 22 -9.78 1.59 -3.93
C ALA A 22 -11.15 2.00 -4.45
N THR A 23 -11.28 2.32 -5.75
CA THR A 23 -12.54 2.69 -6.41
C THR A 23 -13.15 1.57 -7.24
N ALA A 24 -12.72 0.31 -7.03
CA ALA A 24 -13.19 -0.87 -7.76
C ALA A 24 -12.95 -0.88 -9.29
N GLY A 25 -12.12 0.03 -9.81
CA GLY A 25 -11.76 0.08 -11.23
C GLY A 25 -10.80 -1.04 -11.65
N LEU A 26 -9.97 -1.55 -10.71
CA LEU A 26 -9.06 -2.68 -10.93
C LEU A 26 -9.12 -3.69 -9.79
N GLU A 27 -8.86 -4.95 -10.12
CA GLU A 27 -8.64 -5.97 -9.10
C GLU A 27 -7.22 -5.87 -8.51
N PRO A 28 -7.02 -6.24 -7.23
CA PRO A 28 -5.72 -6.14 -6.57
C PRO A 28 -4.58 -6.87 -7.28
N ASP A 29 -4.85 -8.02 -7.89
CA ASP A 29 -3.86 -8.83 -8.61
C ASP A 29 -3.39 -8.20 -9.92
N SER A 30 -4.16 -7.24 -10.46
CA SER A 30 -3.75 -6.46 -11.63
C SER A 30 -2.55 -5.56 -11.35
N ILE A 31 -2.32 -5.19 -10.09
CA ILE A 31 -1.24 -4.28 -9.68
C ILE A 31 -0.26 -4.90 -8.67
N ALA A 32 -0.56 -6.08 -8.14
CA ALA A 32 0.24 -6.78 -7.13
C ALA A 32 0.79 -8.10 -7.70
N HIS A 33 2.06 -8.10 -8.07
CA HIS A 33 2.69 -9.24 -8.72
C HIS A 33 3.66 -9.97 -7.79
N SER A 34 3.61 -11.31 -7.77
CA SER A 34 4.53 -12.13 -6.99
C SER A 34 5.99 -11.83 -7.34
N VAL A 35 6.79 -11.46 -6.34
CA VAL A 35 8.25 -11.22 -6.52
C VAL A 35 8.94 -12.45 -7.10
N ARG A 36 8.58 -13.66 -6.64
CA ARG A 36 9.16 -14.90 -7.16
C ARG A 36 8.82 -15.14 -8.62
N SER A 37 7.63 -14.74 -9.05
CA SER A 37 7.22 -14.85 -10.47
C SER A 37 7.98 -13.88 -11.36
N ILE A 38 8.23 -12.65 -10.88
CA ILE A 38 9.00 -11.62 -11.60
C ILE A 38 10.42 -12.13 -11.88
N PHE A 39 11.07 -12.71 -10.86
CA PHE A 39 12.48 -13.12 -10.94
C PHE A 39 12.70 -14.63 -11.16
N LYS A 40 11.67 -15.38 -11.56
CA LYS A 40 11.75 -16.85 -11.69
C LYS A 40 12.85 -17.37 -12.63
N LYS A 41 13.32 -16.55 -13.56
CA LYS A 41 14.37 -16.91 -14.53
C LYS A 41 15.79 -16.56 -14.03
N GLU A 42 15.90 -15.79 -12.95
CA GLU A 42 17.16 -15.28 -12.42
C GLU A 42 17.76 -16.27 -11.41
N LYS A 43 18.72 -17.08 -11.85
CA LYS A 43 19.32 -18.15 -11.03
C LYS A 43 20.12 -17.65 -9.83
N THR A 44 20.61 -16.42 -9.87
CA THR A 44 21.40 -15.79 -8.81
C THR A 44 20.60 -14.86 -7.91
N PHE A 45 19.28 -14.87 -8.05
CA PHE A 45 18.37 -14.08 -7.25
C PHE A 45 17.75 -14.92 -6.13
N HIS A 46 17.81 -14.40 -4.92
CA HIS A 46 17.21 -15.01 -3.72
C HIS A 46 16.23 -14.04 -3.09
N PHE A 47 15.06 -14.51 -2.77
CA PHE A 47 14.02 -13.71 -2.12
C PHE A 47 13.74 -14.25 -0.71
N ARG A 48 13.78 -13.36 0.27
CA ARG A 48 13.46 -13.65 1.68
C ARG A 48 12.35 -12.74 2.18
N ILE A 49 11.30 -13.35 2.72
CA ILE A 49 10.21 -12.61 3.38
C ILE A 49 10.59 -12.51 4.84
N THR A 50 11.09 -11.34 5.23
CA THR A 50 11.45 -11.03 6.62
C THR A 50 11.59 -9.53 6.79
N GLU A 51 11.71 -9.09 8.03
CA GLU A 51 11.99 -7.71 8.39
C GLU A 51 13.47 -7.54 8.73
N VAL A 52 14.08 -6.47 8.19
CA VAL A 52 15.42 -6.05 8.63
C VAL A 52 15.25 -5.29 9.95
N LYS A 53 15.87 -5.80 11.02
CA LYS A 53 15.81 -5.21 12.36
C LYS A 53 16.93 -4.20 12.59
N GLN A 54 18.11 -4.50 12.05
CA GLN A 54 19.29 -3.67 12.23
C GLN A 54 20.22 -3.80 11.05
N ILE A 55 20.97 -2.75 10.77
CA ILE A 55 22.06 -2.71 9.79
C ILE A 55 23.33 -2.30 10.55
N ASP A 56 24.39 -3.09 10.39
CA ASP A 56 25.73 -2.77 10.88
C ASP A 56 26.62 -2.48 9.66
N PRO A 57 26.87 -1.19 9.33
CA PRO A 57 27.67 -0.84 8.16
C PRO A 57 29.15 -1.18 8.29
N GLU A 58 29.68 -1.20 9.53
CA GLU A 58 31.10 -1.51 9.78
C GLU A 58 31.38 -2.98 9.54
N LYS A 59 30.49 -3.86 10.01
CA LYS A 59 30.57 -5.30 9.77
C LYS A 59 30.00 -5.72 8.42
N LYS A 60 29.39 -4.80 7.67
CA LYS A 60 28.63 -5.11 6.45
C LYS A 60 27.62 -6.24 6.65
N CYS A 61 26.81 -6.13 7.70
CA CYS A 61 25.87 -7.15 8.12
C CYS A 61 24.48 -6.56 8.34
N ILE A 62 23.44 -7.29 7.96
CA ILE A 62 22.05 -7.02 8.30
C ILE A 62 21.51 -8.14 9.18
N TYR A 63 20.71 -7.74 10.18
CA TYR A 63 20.10 -8.63 11.16
C TYR A 63 18.60 -8.76 10.87
N THR A 64 18.13 -10.00 10.77
CA THR A 64 16.71 -10.32 10.50
C THR A 64 16.20 -11.41 11.43
N ASP A 65 14.88 -11.63 11.45
CA ASP A 65 14.29 -12.76 12.19
C ASP A 65 14.70 -14.14 11.63
N LEU A 66 15.21 -14.19 10.40
CA LEU A 66 15.68 -15.42 9.74
C LEU A 66 17.21 -15.62 9.84
N GLY A 67 17.88 -14.81 10.65
CA GLY A 67 19.31 -14.81 10.84
C GLY A 67 20.03 -13.64 10.15
N ASP A 68 21.34 -13.64 10.26
CA ASP A 68 22.22 -12.57 9.82
C ASP A 68 22.66 -12.79 8.38
N LEU A 69 22.84 -11.70 7.64
CA LEU A 69 23.29 -11.71 6.25
C LEU A 69 24.41 -10.69 6.06
N SER A 70 25.57 -11.16 5.63
CA SER A 70 26.67 -10.29 5.18
C SER A 70 26.43 -9.83 3.75
N TYR A 71 26.97 -8.64 3.41
CA TYR A 71 26.85 -8.06 2.07
C TYR A 71 28.15 -7.38 1.63
N ASP A 72 28.40 -7.36 0.35
CA ASP A 72 29.45 -6.53 -0.27
C ASP A 72 28.89 -5.12 -0.55
N TYR A 73 27.65 -5.06 -1.08
CA TYR A 73 26.91 -3.85 -1.40
C TYR A 73 25.50 -3.95 -0.84
N LEU A 74 25.02 -2.88 -0.24
CA LEU A 74 23.65 -2.79 0.29
C LEU A 74 22.89 -1.66 -0.41
N VAL A 75 21.70 -1.98 -0.91
CA VAL A 75 20.74 -1.00 -1.42
C VAL A 75 19.57 -0.92 -0.45
N ILE A 76 19.32 0.27 0.11
CA ILE A 76 18.19 0.54 0.98
C ILE A 76 17.08 1.16 0.15
N ALA A 77 16.00 0.40 -0.08
CA ALA A 77 14.87 0.80 -0.89
C ALA A 77 13.54 0.53 -0.14
N THR A 78 13.46 0.97 1.11
CA THR A 78 12.36 0.66 2.03
C THR A 78 11.06 1.43 1.76
N GLY A 79 11.07 2.34 0.78
CA GLY A 79 9.92 3.17 0.45
C GLY A 79 9.62 4.23 1.50
N SER A 80 8.35 4.60 1.60
CA SER A 80 7.86 5.62 2.53
C SER A 80 6.57 5.16 3.20
N GLN A 81 6.24 5.78 4.31
CA GLN A 81 4.98 5.60 5.02
C GLN A 81 4.09 6.85 4.85
N THR A 82 2.79 6.69 5.12
CA THR A 82 1.87 7.82 5.17
C THR A 82 2.28 8.76 6.30
N ASN A 83 2.42 10.04 5.97
CA ASN A 83 2.75 11.09 6.94
C ASN A 83 1.49 11.93 7.22
N PHE A 84 1.07 11.96 8.45
CA PHE A 84 -0.07 12.76 8.92
C PHE A 84 0.33 14.13 9.47
N TYR A 85 1.61 14.52 9.33
CA TYR A 85 2.16 15.80 9.77
C TYR A 85 1.83 16.17 11.23
N GLY A 86 1.77 15.18 12.11
CA GLY A 86 1.43 15.34 13.52
C GLY A 86 -0.04 15.65 13.81
N ASN A 87 -0.92 15.60 12.79
CA ASN A 87 -2.35 15.81 12.99
C ASN A 87 -3.02 14.50 13.46
N ALA A 88 -3.24 14.40 14.78
CA ALA A 88 -3.84 13.24 15.40
C ALA A 88 -5.28 12.94 14.94
N ASN A 89 -6.04 13.97 14.56
CA ASN A 89 -7.41 13.79 14.06
C ASN A 89 -7.39 13.15 12.66
N ILE A 90 -6.54 13.64 11.76
CA ILE A 90 -6.38 13.00 10.44
C ILE A 90 -5.92 11.56 10.61
N GLN A 91 -4.92 11.31 11.45
CA GLN A 91 -4.42 9.96 11.71
C GLN A 91 -5.51 9.01 12.25
N LYS A 92 -6.44 9.53 13.06
CA LYS A 92 -7.50 8.73 13.69
C LYS A 92 -8.65 8.43 12.72
N TYR A 93 -9.00 9.37 11.84
CA TYR A 93 -10.24 9.26 11.05
C TYR A 93 -10.00 9.04 9.56
N ALA A 94 -8.83 9.37 9.03
CA ALA A 94 -8.53 9.14 7.63
C ALA A 94 -8.04 7.71 7.37
N MET A 95 -8.44 7.17 6.23
CA MET A 95 -7.90 5.91 5.70
C MET A 95 -6.69 6.23 4.82
N PRO A 96 -5.50 5.72 5.14
CA PRO A 96 -4.35 5.85 4.26
C PRO A 96 -4.54 4.97 3.02
N MET A 97 -3.84 5.31 1.91
CA MET A 97 -3.84 4.53 0.69
C MET A 97 -2.39 4.38 0.18
N LYS A 98 -1.64 3.51 0.81
CA LYS A 98 -0.23 3.25 0.51
C LYS A 98 0.04 1.78 0.16
N THR A 99 -0.81 0.89 0.62
CA THR A 99 -0.71 -0.57 0.46
C THR A 99 -1.96 -1.15 -0.16
N VAL A 100 -1.86 -2.37 -0.71
CA VAL A 100 -3.01 -3.09 -1.27
C VAL A 100 -4.10 -3.37 -0.21
N PRO A 101 -3.78 -3.82 1.02
CA PRO A 101 -4.80 -3.97 2.06
C PRO A 101 -5.56 -2.67 2.35
N GLU A 102 -4.86 -1.53 2.49
CA GLU A 102 -5.51 -0.24 2.73
C GLU A 102 -6.45 0.16 1.58
N ALA A 103 -6.07 -0.10 0.32
CA ALA A 103 -6.94 0.16 -0.83
C ALA A 103 -8.19 -0.74 -0.83
N ILE A 104 -8.05 -2.01 -0.44
CA ILE A 104 -9.18 -2.96 -0.31
C ILE A 104 -10.11 -2.54 0.83
N ASP A 105 -9.57 -2.13 1.96
CA ASP A 105 -10.36 -1.64 3.11
C ASP A 105 -11.15 -0.39 2.72
N MET A 106 -10.52 0.54 1.99
CA MET A 106 -11.20 1.73 1.46
C MET A 106 -12.31 1.35 0.48
N ARG A 107 -12.04 0.47 -0.49
CA ARG A 107 -13.04 -0.07 -1.42
C ARG A 107 -14.25 -0.65 -0.68
N SER A 108 -13.97 -1.46 0.34
CA SER A 108 -15.02 -2.09 1.12
C SER A 108 -15.90 -1.07 1.84
N LEU A 109 -15.30 -0.04 2.45
CA LEU A 109 -16.05 1.03 3.11
C LEU A 109 -16.88 1.85 2.13
N ILE A 110 -16.32 2.20 0.96
CA ILE A 110 -17.04 2.94 -0.09
C ILE A 110 -18.30 2.17 -0.52
N ILE A 111 -18.15 0.89 -0.85
CA ILE A 111 -19.28 0.06 -1.29
C ILE A 111 -20.32 -0.07 -0.18
N GLN A 112 -19.89 -0.32 1.06
CA GLN A 112 -20.82 -0.40 2.20
C GLN A 112 -21.61 0.90 2.41
N ASN A 113 -20.95 2.06 2.30
CA ASN A 113 -21.59 3.34 2.44
C ASN A 113 -22.61 3.60 1.32
N LEU A 114 -22.27 3.27 0.07
CA LEU A 114 -23.18 3.40 -1.07
C LEU A 114 -24.40 2.49 -0.93
N GLU A 115 -24.22 1.24 -0.53
CA GLU A 115 -25.33 0.32 -0.26
C GLU A 115 -26.22 0.80 0.89
N ALA A 116 -25.63 1.29 1.99
CA ALA A 116 -26.40 1.86 3.11
C ALA A 116 -27.17 3.12 2.68
N ALA A 117 -26.59 3.97 1.84
CA ALA A 117 -27.24 5.18 1.33
C ALA A 117 -28.48 4.89 0.48
N ILE A 118 -28.52 3.74 -0.20
CA ILE A 118 -29.71 3.31 -0.96
C ILE A 118 -30.81 2.84 -0.01
N LEU A 119 -30.47 2.24 1.11
CA LEU A 119 -31.42 1.63 2.05
C LEU A 119 -32.06 2.64 3.01
N THR A 120 -31.39 3.76 3.31
CA THR A 120 -31.92 4.75 4.24
C THR A 120 -32.89 5.72 3.56
N ASN A 121 -33.98 6.06 4.28
CA ASN A 121 -34.94 7.13 3.90
C ASN A 121 -34.58 8.48 4.52
N ASP A 122 -33.60 8.52 5.43
CA ASP A 122 -33.12 9.75 6.04
C ASP A 122 -32.16 10.47 5.10
N LEU A 123 -32.51 11.71 4.70
CA LEU A 123 -31.68 12.50 3.79
C LEU A 123 -30.36 12.96 4.40
N GLU A 124 -30.32 13.24 5.70
CA GLU A 124 -29.08 13.64 6.38
C GLU A 124 -28.11 12.45 6.47
N GLU A 125 -28.62 11.29 6.85
CA GLU A 125 -27.85 10.06 6.88
C GLU A 125 -27.30 9.71 5.49
N ARG A 126 -28.15 9.75 4.45
CA ARG A 126 -27.74 9.51 3.05
C ARG A 126 -26.64 10.46 2.61
N ASN A 127 -26.78 11.75 2.85
CA ASN A 127 -25.77 12.74 2.49
C ASN A 127 -24.46 12.50 3.23
N SER A 128 -24.52 12.09 4.50
CA SER A 128 -23.32 11.73 5.28
C SER A 128 -22.59 10.53 4.71
N LEU A 129 -23.30 9.47 4.31
CA LEU A 129 -22.75 8.25 3.73
C LEU A 129 -22.10 8.49 2.37
N MET A 130 -22.63 9.43 1.59
CA MET A 130 -22.13 9.77 0.25
C MET A 130 -21.09 10.91 0.24
N ASN A 131 -20.72 11.44 1.40
CA ASN A 131 -19.77 12.54 1.49
C ASN A 131 -18.35 12.01 1.74
N PHE A 132 -17.51 12.08 0.72
CA PHE A 132 -16.11 11.65 0.77
C PHE A 132 -15.18 12.86 0.83
N VAL A 133 -14.33 12.90 1.84
CA VAL A 133 -13.33 13.96 2.04
C VAL A 133 -11.93 13.43 1.71
N ILE A 134 -11.28 14.01 0.72
CA ILE A 134 -9.91 13.67 0.33
C ILE A 134 -8.95 14.66 0.98
N VAL A 135 -8.01 14.13 1.78
CA VAL A 135 -7.00 14.94 2.46
C VAL A 135 -5.68 14.85 1.71
N GLY A 136 -5.32 15.93 1.04
CA GLY A 136 -4.08 16.05 0.27
C GLY A 136 -4.32 16.23 -1.23
N GLY A 137 -3.65 17.25 -1.81
CA GLY A 137 -3.71 17.61 -3.23
C GLY A 137 -2.53 17.10 -4.07
N GLY A 138 -1.83 16.05 -3.61
CA GLY A 138 -0.82 15.38 -4.41
C GLY A 138 -1.43 14.49 -5.52
N PRO A 139 -0.60 13.86 -6.39
CA PRO A 139 -1.09 13.03 -7.50
C PRO A 139 -2.15 12.02 -7.07
N THR A 140 -1.90 11.27 -6.01
CA THR A 140 -2.83 10.26 -5.48
C THR A 140 -4.20 10.85 -5.11
N GLY A 141 -4.23 12.03 -4.45
CA GLY A 141 -5.50 12.67 -4.07
C GLY A 141 -6.29 13.16 -5.28
N VAL A 142 -5.60 13.70 -6.29
CA VAL A 142 -6.22 14.16 -7.54
C VAL A 142 -6.78 12.98 -8.35
N GLU A 143 -6.00 11.90 -8.48
CA GLU A 143 -6.40 10.67 -9.16
C GLU A 143 -7.61 10.01 -8.47
N LEU A 144 -7.58 9.95 -7.14
CA LEU A 144 -8.69 9.43 -6.34
C LEU A 144 -9.95 10.28 -6.50
N ALA A 145 -9.82 11.63 -6.51
CA ALA A 145 -10.95 12.52 -6.73
C ALA A 145 -11.58 12.32 -8.11
N GLY A 146 -10.75 12.15 -9.14
CA GLY A 146 -11.22 11.84 -10.50
C GLY A 146 -11.97 10.52 -10.56
N ALA A 147 -11.41 9.48 -9.96
CA ALA A 147 -12.05 8.16 -9.91
C ALA A 147 -13.38 8.15 -9.13
N PHE A 148 -13.48 8.92 -8.04
CA PHE A 148 -14.76 9.11 -7.34
C PHE A 148 -15.82 9.85 -8.16
N ALA A 149 -15.42 10.73 -9.06
CA ALA A 149 -16.36 11.42 -9.94
C ALA A 149 -16.92 10.52 -11.06
N GLU A 150 -16.31 9.36 -11.29
CA GLU A 150 -16.71 8.36 -12.28
C GLU A 150 -17.52 7.20 -11.67
N LEU A 151 -17.58 7.10 -10.33
CA LEU A 151 -18.40 6.14 -9.60
C LEU A 151 -19.87 6.54 -9.56
#